data_93b2509b3e22d2623f4333b803e003a6
#
_entry.id   93b2509b3e22d2623f4333b803e003a6
#
_cell.length_a   1.000
_cell.length_b   1.000
_cell.length_c   1.000
_cell.angle_alpha   90.00
_cell.angle_beta   90.00
_cell.angle_gamma   90.00
#
_symmetry.space_group_name_H-M   'P 1'
#
loop_
_entity.id
_entity.type
_entity.pdbx_description
1 polymer ?
#
loop_
_entity_poly.entity_id
_entity_poly.type
_entity_poly.pdbx_seq_one_letter_code
_entity_poly.pdbx_strand_id
1 'polypeptide(L)'
;MATLETNALAQSINFVTKFESDLHNLLALLGKTDVEKVAPGTAFTVYETTGSLSSATVAEKAEIPDSGYATGNGVVKTVTYKKYRNLTSIEKIGSLGYDLAVGKTNDAMRRDIQKGIRTAIIGAVTGAGSTAITTSTNSFQAKVAAAVGKVVELFEDEAATPIAFVNPADAFAYLGTANITVQSMFGISYIENFLGITTVILDSNVTAGAVFATAAENLNLIAAAVDAIPGMDMTTDETGIIAVHTGAKYENGAIQTVCYSGINVFPSILTRIVKCTYSA
;
A
#
# COMPACT_ATOMS: atom_id res chain seq x y z
N MET A 1 5.80 -12.46 38.85
CA MET A 1 6.12 -12.89 37.48
C MET A 1 4.88 -13.06 36.61
N ALA A 2 3.83 -13.76 37.07
CA ALA A 2 2.60 -13.91 36.29
C ALA A 2 1.94 -12.60 35.78
N THR A 3 1.97 -11.54 36.57
CA THR A 3 1.41 -10.24 36.19
C THR A 3 2.16 -9.53 35.06
N LEU A 4 3.48 -9.70 34.95
CA LEU A 4 4.27 -9.08 33.87
C LEU A 4 4.04 -9.78 32.54
N GLU A 5 3.98 -11.11 32.52
CA GLU A 5 3.68 -11.91 31.34
C GLU A 5 2.27 -11.65 30.82
N THR A 6 1.28 -11.54 31.74
CA THR A 6 -0.10 -11.21 31.38
C THR A 6 -0.20 -9.81 30.78
N ASN A 7 0.48 -8.82 31.35
CA ASN A 7 0.49 -7.45 30.82
C ASN A 7 1.23 -7.37 29.46
N ALA A 8 2.32 -8.11 29.29
CA ALA A 8 3.05 -8.17 28.04
C ALA A 8 2.21 -8.80 26.91
N LEU A 9 1.51 -9.88 27.20
CA LEU A 9 0.57 -10.52 26.28
C LEU A 9 -0.57 -9.55 25.91
N ALA A 10 -1.16 -8.87 26.89
CA ALA A 10 -2.22 -7.88 26.64
C ALA A 10 -1.75 -6.73 25.74
N GLN A 11 -0.50 -6.25 25.89
CA GLN A 11 0.07 -5.24 25.00
C GLN A 11 0.30 -5.77 23.58
N SER A 12 0.72 -7.04 23.42
CA SER A 12 0.87 -7.68 22.12
C SER A 12 -0.47 -7.83 21.40
N ILE A 13 -1.51 -8.31 22.09
CA ILE A 13 -2.88 -8.42 21.56
C ILE A 13 -3.42 -7.05 21.14
N ASN A 14 -3.29 -6.04 22.00
CA ASN A 14 -3.75 -4.69 21.69
C ASN A 14 -3.06 -4.08 20.46
N PHE A 15 -1.74 -4.34 20.30
CA PHE A 15 -0.99 -3.89 19.12
C PHE A 15 -1.54 -4.55 17.85
N VAL A 16 -1.69 -5.87 17.86
CA VAL A 16 -2.17 -6.67 16.72
C VAL A 16 -3.57 -6.24 16.32
N THR A 17 -4.52 -6.18 17.27
CA THR A 17 -5.92 -5.79 16.98
C THR A 17 -6.02 -4.38 16.38
N LYS A 18 -5.27 -3.41 16.92
CA LYS A 18 -5.24 -2.07 16.35
C LYS A 18 -4.63 -2.02 14.96
N PHE A 19 -3.54 -2.77 14.73
CA PHE A 19 -2.90 -2.84 13.43
C PHE A 19 -3.80 -3.49 12.38
N GLU A 20 -4.47 -4.58 12.74
CA GLU A 20 -5.43 -5.29 11.87
C GLU A 20 -6.59 -4.37 11.46
N SER A 21 -7.20 -3.66 12.41
CA SER A 21 -8.24 -2.68 12.12
C SER A 21 -7.74 -1.58 11.17
N ASP A 22 -6.54 -1.08 11.41
CA ASP A 22 -5.92 -0.06 10.55
C ASP A 22 -5.63 -0.61 9.14
N LEU A 23 -5.13 -1.85 9.03
CA LEU A 23 -4.86 -2.50 7.75
C LEU A 23 -6.15 -2.72 6.95
N HIS A 24 -7.21 -3.16 7.60
CA HIS A 24 -8.53 -3.33 6.97
C HIS A 24 -9.03 -2.00 6.37
N ASN A 25 -8.87 -0.92 7.09
CA ASN A 25 -9.20 0.43 6.61
C ASN A 25 -8.36 0.83 5.39
N LEU A 26 -7.06 0.48 5.37
CA LEU A 26 -6.20 0.75 4.22
C LEU A 26 -6.64 -0.06 2.99
N LEU A 27 -6.98 -1.33 3.17
CA LEU A 27 -7.47 -2.19 2.09
C LEU A 27 -8.77 -1.63 1.50
N ALA A 28 -9.71 -1.24 2.35
CA ALA A 28 -10.97 -0.62 1.92
C ALA A 28 -10.71 0.67 1.11
N LEU A 29 -9.76 1.51 1.55
CA LEU A 29 -9.37 2.73 0.83
C LEU A 29 -8.78 2.43 -0.57
N LEU A 30 -8.03 1.32 -0.69
CA LEU A 30 -7.46 0.86 -1.95
C LEU A 30 -8.44 0.01 -2.79
N GLY A 31 -9.70 -0.14 -2.36
CA GLY A 31 -10.68 -0.97 -3.05
C GLY A 31 -10.33 -2.46 -3.05
N LYS A 32 -9.55 -2.92 -2.08
CA LYS A 32 -9.16 -4.32 -1.91
C LYS A 32 -9.85 -4.94 -0.71
N THR A 33 -10.20 -6.21 -0.82
CA THR A 33 -10.86 -6.95 0.26
C THR A 33 -9.87 -7.83 1.03
N ASP A 34 -8.75 -8.21 0.42
CA ASP A 34 -7.81 -9.17 0.99
C ASP A 34 -6.35 -8.90 0.57
N VAL A 35 -5.42 -9.52 1.28
CA VAL A 35 -3.99 -9.53 1.01
C VAL A 35 -3.56 -10.99 0.78
N GLU A 36 -2.94 -11.27 -0.35
CA GLU A 36 -2.43 -12.60 -0.66
C GLU A 36 -1.27 -12.96 0.27
N LYS A 37 -1.37 -14.11 0.93
CA LYS A 37 -0.32 -14.64 1.83
C LYS A 37 0.55 -15.66 1.13
N VAL A 38 1.85 -15.51 1.30
CA VAL A 38 2.84 -16.42 0.72
C VAL A 38 3.95 -16.74 1.71
N ALA A 39 4.62 -17.85 1.50
CA ALA A 39 5.79 -18.20 2.32
C ALA A 39 6.90 -17.14 2.13
N PRO A 40 7.61 -16.77 3.19
CA PRO A 40 8.74 -15.86 3.09
C PRO A 40 9.84 -16.43 2.20
N GLY A 41 10.44 -15.57 1.38
CA GLY A 41 11.41 -15.99 0.37
C GLY A 41 10.79 -16.42 -0.97
N THR A 42 9.46 -16.49 -1.08
CA THR A 42 8.78 -16.75 -2.34
C THR A 42 9.10 -15.62 -3.33
N ALA A 43 9.56 -16.01 -4.51
CA ALA A 43 9.81 -15.10 -5.62
C ALA A 43 8.67 -15.18 -6.62
N PHE A 44 8.11 -14.04 -6.97
CA PHE A 44 7.12 -13.89 -8.04
C PHE A 44 7.78 -13.29 -9.25
N THR A 45 7.40 -13.77 -10.41
CA THR A 45 7.79 -13.15 -11.66
C THR A 45 6.53 -12.50 -12.25
N VAL A 46 6.55 -11.19 -12.34
CA VAL A 46 5.48 -10.43 -12.98
C VAL A 46 5.83 -10.29 -14.45
N TYR A 47 5.00 -10.87 -15.32
CA TYR A 47 5.14 -10.79 -16.77
C TYR A 47 4.15 -9.76 -17.31
N GLU A 48 4.62 -8.92 -18.22
CA GLU A 48 3.77 -8.05 -19.01
C GLU A 48 3.68 -8.61 -20.43
N THR A 49 2.46 -8.85 -20.90
CA THR A 49 2.21 -9.29 -22.28
C THR A 49 1.75 -8.09 -23.08
N THR A 50 2.47 -7.78 -24.16
CA THR A 50 2.14 -6.71 -25.10
C THR A 50 1.80 -7.32 -26.44
N GLY A 51 0.94 -6.65 -27.22
CA GLY A 51 0.55 -7.10 -28.54
C GLY A 51 -0.89 -6.72 -28.87
N SER A 52 -1.29 -7.07 -30.06
CA SER A 52 -2.66 -6.85 -30.53
C SER A 52 -3.12 -8.03 -31.37
N LEU A 53 -4.43 -8.28 -31.35
CA LEU A 53 -5.05 -9.25 -32.23
C LEU A 53 -4.93 -8.78 -33.68
N SER A 54 -4.36 -9.60 -34.52
CA SER A 54 -4.40 -9.39 -35.96
C SER A 54 -5.77 -9.90 -36.47
N SER A 55 -6.61 -8.97 -36.86
CA SER A 55 -7.90 -9.30 -37.47
C SER A 55 -7.82 -9.04 -38.96
N ALA A 56 -8.04 -10.08 -39.77
CA ALA A 56 -8.13 -9.95 -41.19
C ALA A 56 -9.27 -10.79 -41.74
N THR A 57 -10.02 -10.21 -42.67
CA THR A 57 -10.90 -11.01 -43.54
C THR A 57 -10.02 -11.61 -44.63
N VAL A 58 -9.67 -12.87 -44.48
CA VAL A 58 -8.85 -13.61 -45.44
C VAL A 58 -9.71 -14.32 -46.46
N ALA A 59 -9.24 -14.43 -47.67
CA ALA A 59 -9.90 -15.19 -48.72
C ALA A 59 -9.93 -16.68 -48.37
N GLU A 60 -10.83 -17.43 -49.00
CA GLU A 60 -10.91 -18.89 -48.85
C GLU A 60 -9.56 -19.54 -49.10
N LYS A 61 -9.07 -20.37 -48.17
CA LYS A 61 -7.75 -21.05 -48.18
C LYS A 61 -6.53 -20.12 -48.02
N ALA A 62 -6.69 -18.83 -47.76
CA ALA A 62 -5.57 -17.98 -47.39
C ALA A 62 -5.12 -18.22 -45.94
N GLU A 63 -3.85 -18.02 -45.67
CA GLU A 63 -3.28 -18.16 -44.34
C GLU A 63 -3.83 -17.00 -43.44
N ILE A 64 -4.30 -17.36 -42.23
CA ILE A 64 -4.72 -16.38 -41.23
C ILE A 64 -3.47 -15.73 -40.64
N PRO A 65 -3.37 -14.39 -40.62
CA PRO A 65 -2.20 -13.71 -40.05
C PRO A 65 -2.07 -13.97 -38.56
N ASP A 66 -0.86 -14.20 -38.10
CA ASP A 66 -0.55 -14.40 -36.68
C ASP A 66 -0.77 -13.11 -35.87
N SER A 67 -1.28 -13.28 -34.64
CA SER A 67 -1.46 -12.19 -33.69
C SER A 67 -0.18 -12.02 -32.91
N GLY A 68 0.50 -10.91 -33.10
CA GLY A 68 1.82 -10.64 -32.52
C GLY A 68 1.78 -10.33 -31.02
N TYR A 69 1.45 -11.32 -30.17
CA TYR A 69 1.58 -11.21 -28.73
C TYR A 69 2.99 -11.59 -28.28
N ALA A 70 3.63 -10.73 -27.52
CA ALA A 70 4.93 -10.98 -26.91
C ALA A 70 4.85 -10.80 -25.40
N THR A 71 5.33 -11.79 -24.68
CA THR A 71 5.50 -11.70 -23.22
C THR A 71 6.92 -11.24 -22.92
N GLY A 72 7.04 -10.10 -22.27
CA GLY A 72 8.31 -9.50 -21.86
C GLY A 72 9.04 -10.33 -20.82
N ASN A 73 10.30 -10.00 -20.57
CA ASN A 73 11.08 -10.60 -19.49
C ASN A 73 10.46 -10.20 -18.15
N GLY A 74 10.08 -11.18 -17.35
CA GLY A 74 9.44 -10.96 -16.06
C GLY A 74 10.36 -10.25 -15.06
N VAL A 75 9.79 -9.36 -14.25
CA VAL A 75 10.46 -8.75 -13.11
C VAL A 75 10.26 -9.62 -11.89
N VAL A 76 11.36 -10.13 -11.34
CA VAL A 76 11.32 -10.95 -10.13
C VAL A 76 11.14 -10.06 -8.90
N LYS A 77 10.12 -10.35 -8.09
CA LYS A 77 9.85 -9.74 -6.78
C LYS A 77 9.92 -10.80 -5.71
N THR A 78 10.72 -10.57 -4.68
CA THR A 78 10.85 -11.49 -3.54
C THR A 78 10.15 -10.91 -2.33
N VAL A 79 9.31 -11.71 -1.69
CA VAL A 79 8.60 -11.33 -0.46
C VAL A 79 9.47 -11.67 0.75
N THR A 80 9.78 -10.66 1.56
CA THR A 80 10.64 -10.80 2.73
C THR A 80 9.99 -10.19 3.97
N TYR A 81 10.39 -10.69 5.14
CA TYR A 81 9.99 -10.06 6.41
C TYR A 81 10.68 -8.72 6.62
N LYS A 82 9.90 -7.76 7.05
CA LYS A 82 10.39 -6.55 7.73
C LYS A 82 10.34 -6.79 9.23
N LYS A 83 11.45 -6.51 9.91
CA LYS A 83 11.63 -6.77 11.34
C LYS A 83 11.77 -5.45 12.07
N TYR A 84 10.94 -5.24 13.07
CA TYR A 84 10.93 -4.03 13.88
C TYR A 84 11.13 -4.40 15.34
N ARG A 85 11.84 -3.57 16.07
CA ARG A 85 12.09 -3.74 17.49
C ARG A 85 12.06 -2.41 18.21
N ASN A 86 11.39 -2.37 19.35
CA ASN A 86 11.36 -1.24 20.26
C ASN A 86 11.77 -1.69 21.68
N LEU A 87 12.42 -0.79 22.41
CA LEU A 87 12.81 -0.98 23.80
C LEU A 87 12.25 0.15 24.65
N THR A 88 11.51 -0.18 25.72
CA THR A 88 11.02 0.76 26.72
C THR A 88 11.79 0.54 28.01
N SER A 89 12.56 1.56 28.44
CA SER A 89 13.43 1.43 29.61
C SER A 89 12.64 1.34 30.92
N ILE A 90 13.24 0.69 31.91
CA ILE A 90 12.64 0.50 33.23
C ILE A 90 12.43 1.83 33.96
N GLU A 91 13.28 2.84 33.70
CA GLU A 91 13.15 4.19 34.29
C GLU A 91 11.86 4.88 33.79
N LYS A 92 11.55 4.74 32.47
CA LYS A 92 10.30 5.23 31.91
C LYS A 92 9.10 4.51 32.46
N ILE A 93 9.20 3.20 32.65
CA ILE A 93 8.16 2.39 33.25
C ILE A 93 7.93 2.80 34.70
N GLY A 94 9.01 3.04 35.45
CA GLY A 94 8.94 3.51 36.83
C GLY A 94 8.30 4.89 36.99
N SER A 95 8.52 5.79 36.01
CA SER A 95 7.98 7.15 36.06
C SER A 95 6.55 7.28 35.55
N LEU A 96 6.15 6.51 34.55
CA LEU A 96 4.86 6.62 33.84
C LEU A 96 3.89 5.47 34.12
N GLY A 97 4.37 4.37 34.71
CA GLY A 97 3.65 3.10 34.78
C GLY A 97 3.81 2.27 33.51
N TYR A 98 3.66 0.95 33.66
CA TYR A 98 3.89 -0.02 32.58
C TYR A 98 3.03 0.21 31.35
N ASP A 99 1.72 0.29 31.54
CA ASP A 99 0.76 0.35 30.44
C ASP A 99 0.91 1.64 29.62
N LEU A 100 1.14 2.76 30.29
CA LEU A 100 1.31 4.05 29.60
C LEU A 100 2.65 4.13 28.86
N ALA A 101 3.75 3.66 29.48
CA ALA A 101 5.08 3.71 28.88
C ALA A 101 5.20 2.79 27.66
N VAL A 102 4.81 1.51 27.82
CA VAL A 102 4.86 0.51 26.74
C VAL A 102 3.82 0.80 25.67
N GLY A 103 2.60 1.17 26.05
CA GLY A 103 1.53 1.51 25.11
C GLY A 103 1.90 2.68 24.20
N LYS A 104 2.45 3.78 24.72
CA LYS A 104 2.87 4.93 23.91
C LYS A 104 4.01 4.58 22.92
N THR A 105 4.98 3.79 23.36
CA THR A 105 6.08 3.35 22.49
C THR A 105 5.60 2.39 21.41
N ASN A 106 4.68 1.50 21.74
CA ASN A 106 4.03 0.61 20.78
C ASN A 106 3.17 1.37 19.76
N ASP A 107 2.40 2.37 20.19
CA ASP A 107 1.61 3.22 19.28
C ASP A 107 2.52 4.04 18.34
N ALA A 108 3.69 4.48 18.79
CA ALA A 108 4.67 5.14 17.92
C ALA A 108 5.22 4.17 16.87
N MET A 109 5.65 2.98 17.31
CA MET A 109 6.15 1.92 16.42
C MET A 109 5.10 1.52 15.38
N ARG A 110 3.84 1.34 15.78
CA ARG A 110 2.73 1.03 14.87
C ARG A 110 2.57 2.11 13.79
N ARG A 111 2.58 3.40 14.16
CA ARG A 111 2.52 4.52 13.22
C ARG A 111 3.68 4.53 12.21
N ASP A 112 4.89 4.20 12.67
CA ASP A 112 6.05 4.13 11.79
C ASP A 112 5.96 2.96 10.80
N ILE A 113 5.44 1.81 11.23
CA ILE A 113 5.15 0.67 10.34
C ILE A 113 4.10 1.07 9.29
N GLN A 114 3.01 1.71 9.70
CA GLN A 114 1.98 2.22 8.80
C GLN A 114 2.54 3.21 7.78
N LYS A 115 3.41 4.13 8.23
CA LYS A 115 4.10 5.06 7.34
C LYS A 115 4.98 4.32 6.33
N GLY A 116 5.67 3.27 6.76
CA GLY A 116 6.48 2.43 5.88
C GLY A 116 5.66 1.72 4.81
N ILE A 117 4.47 1.21 5.16
CA ILE A 117 3.54 0.58 4.21
C ILE A 117 3.04 1.62 3.19
N ARG A 118 2.61 2.80 3.65
CA ARG A 118 2.19 3.90 2.76
C ARG A 118 3.28 4.28 1.77
N THR A 119 4.50 4.47 2.26
CA THR A 119 5.66 4.79 1.40
C THR A 119 5.90 3.69 0.36
N ALA A 120 5.72 2.42 0.71
CA ALA A 120 5.84 1.32 -0.23
C ALA A 120 4.75 1.36 -1.32
N ILE A 121 3.50 1.65 -0.96
CA ILE A 121 2.39 1.83 -1.91
C ILE A 121 2.70 2.95 -2.90
N ILE A 122 3.06 4.13 -2.37
CA ILE A 122 3.38 5.29 -3.22
C ILE A 122 4.59 5.00 -4.10
N GLY A 123 5.64 4.36 -3.55
CA GLY A 123 6.80 3.94 -4.33
C GLY A 123 6.47 2.97 -5.46
N ALA A 124 5.51 2.07 -5.25
CA ALA A 124 5.02 1.16 -6.29
C ALA A 124 4.30 1.92 -7.43
N VAL A 125 3.52 2.95 -7.10
CA VAL A 125 2.75 3.75 -8.07
C VAL A 125 3.62 4.80 -8.75
N THR A 126 4.55 5.45 -8.05
CA THR A 126 5.40 6.52 -8.59
C THR A 126 6.67 6.01 -9.27
N GLY A 127 6.89 4.68 -9.28
CA GLY A 127 8.04 4.03 -9.89
C GLY A 127 8.17 4.26 -11.41
N ALA A 128 9.29 3.85 -11.96
CA ALA A 128 9.54 3.93 -13.40
C ALA A 128 8.59 2.99 -14.20
N GLY A 129 8.20 3.41 -15.40
CA GLY A 129 7.37 2.61 -16.32
C GLY A 129 5.92 3.10 -16.46
N SER A 130 5.52 4.16 -15.73
CA SER A 130 4.20 4.76 -15.87
C SER A 130 3.99 5.43 -17.24
N THR A 131 2.77 5.36 -17.76
CA THR A 131 2.36 6.10 -18.96
C THR A 131 2.25 7.59 -18.64
N ALA A 132 3.10 8.41 -19.26
CA ALA A 132 3.11 9.85 -19.06
C ALA A 132 2.12 10.53 -19.98
N ILE A 133 1.29 11.42 -19.42
CA ILE A 133 0.40 12.31 -20.16
C ILE A 133 0.55 13.74 -19.65
N THR A 134 0.15 14.70 -20.46
CA THR A 134 0.15 16.12 -20.10
C THR A 134 -1.20 16.75 -20.35
N THR A 135 -1.55 17.75 -19.54
CA THR A 135 -2.73 18.60 -19.77
C THR A 135 -2.30 20.00 -20.16
N SER A 136 -3.11 20.66 -20.96
CA SER A 136 -2.95 22.09 -21.31
C SER A 136 -3.47 23.02 -20.21
N THR A 137 -4.23 22.52 -19.25
CA THR A 137 -4.81 23.30 -18.15
C THR A 137 -4.12 22.96 -16.85
N ASN A 138 -3.49 23.96 -16.23
CA ASN A 138 -2.82 23.79 -14.93
C ASN A 138 -3.83 23.90 -13.78
N SER A 139 -4.83 23.03 -13.75
CA SER A 139 -5.73 22.91 -12.62
C SER A 139 -5.64 21.50 -12.02
N PHE A 140 -5.79 21.42 -10.71
CA PHE A 140 -5.84 20.14 -9.99
C PHE A 140 -6.90 19.20 -10.58
N GLN A 141 -8.11 19.75 -10.78
CA GLN A 141 -9.25 19.00 -11.29
C GLN A 141 -9.01 18.47 -12.72
N ALA A 142 -8.41 19.26 -13.60
CA ALA A 142 -8.10 18.84 -14.97
C ALA A 142 -7.05 17.72 -15.00
N LYS A 143 -6.02 17.80 -14.14
CA LYS A 143 -4.99 16.75 -14.04
C LYS A 143 -5.57 15.44 -13.53
N VAL A 144 -6.42 15.48 -12.49
CA VAL A 144 -7.08 14.26 -11.97
C VAL A 144 -8.02 13.67 -13.03
N ALA A 145 -8.85 14.51 -13.67
CA ALA A 145 -9.78 14.06 -14.72
C ALA A 145 -9.04 13.40 -15.90
N ALA A 146 -7.95 14.02 -16.37
CA ALA A 146 -7.15 13.47 -17.48
C ALA A 146 -6.46 12.14 -17.09
N ALA A 147 -5.90 12.08 -15.87
CA ALA A 147 -5.26 10.86 -15.39
C ALA A 147 -6.25 9.70 -15.26
N VAL A 148 -7.41 9.96 -14.66
CA VAL A 148 -8.48 8.97 -14.50
C VAL A 148 -9.07 8.55 -15.85
N GLY A 149 -9.32 9.51 -16.75
CA GLY A 149 -9.81 9.22 -18.10
C GLY A 149 -8.85 8.29 -18.86
N LYS A 150 -7.54 8.53 -18.74
CA LYS A 150 -6.54 7.64 -19.37
C LYS A 150 -6.46 6.26 -18.69
N VAL A 151 -6.67 6.16 -17.37
CA VAL A 151 -6.78 4.87 -16.69
C VAL A 151 -7.99 4.10 -17.25
N VAL A 152 -9.15 4.72 -17.34
CA VAL A 152 -10.36 4.08 -17.89
C VAL A 152 -10.11 3.59 -19.33
N GLU A 153 -9.44 4.37 -20.16
CA GLU A 153 -9.06 3.95 -21.52
C GLU A 153 -8.12 2.72 -21.52
N LEU A 154 -7.12 2.70 -20.61
CA LEU A 154 -6.17 1.58 -20.51
C LEU A 154 -6.79 0.29 -19.96
N PHE A 155 -7.97 0.39 -19.32
CA PHE A 155 -8.73 -0.73 -18.76
C PHE A 155 -10.08 -0.92 -19.46
N GLU A 156 -10.23 -0.46 -20.71
CA GLU A 156 -11.50 -0.46 -21.44
C GLU A 156 -12.14 -1.85 -21.50
N ASP A 157 -11.34 -2.91 -21.55
CA ASP A 157 -11.80 -4.29 -21.62
C ASP A 157 -12.02 -4.95 -20.25
N GLU A 158 -11.71 -4.24 -19.15
CA GLU A 158 -11.73 -4.77 -17.79
C GLU A 158 -12.49 -3.83 -16.84
N ALA A 159 -13.20 -4.37 -15.87
CA ALA A 159 -13.78 -3.54 -14.81
C ALA A 159 -12.65 -2.88 -14.01
N ALA A 160 -12.63 -1.56 -13.95
CA ALA A 160 -11.60 -0.78 -13.28
C ALA A 160 -12.20 0.16 -12.24
N THR A 161 -11.62 0.17 -11.04
CA THR A 161 -11.91 1.15 -9.99
C THR A 161 -10.73 2.13 -9.90
N PRO A 162 -10.83 3.33 -10.53
CA PRO A 162 -9.71 4.27 -10.57
C PRO A 162 -9.39 4.82 -9.18
N ILE A 163 -8.11 4.91 -8.86
CA ILE A 163 -7.56 5.58 -7.67
C ILE A 163 -6.51 6.57 -8.13
N ALA A 164 -6.56 7.80 -7.61
CA ALA A 164 -5.57 8.83 -7.90
C ALA A 164 -4.72 9.14 -6.66
N PHE A 165 -3.45 9.43 -6.88
CA PHE A 165 -2.48 9.78 -5.86
C PHE A 165 -1.91 11.16 -6.16
N VAL A 166 -1.98 12.08 -5.20
CA VAL A 166 -1.61 13.47 -5.38
C VAL A 166 -0.84 14.02 -4.18
N ASN A 167 -0.08 15.09 -4.40
CA ASN A 167 0.57 15.80 -3.31
C ASN A 167 -0.46 16.62 -2.52
N PRO A 168 -0.44 16.59 -1.18
CA PRO A 168 -1.33 17.39 -0.35
C PRO A 168 -1.28 18.89 -0.67
N ALA A 169 -0.12 19.44 -1.00
CA ALA A 169 0.01 20.86 -1.32
C ALA A 169 -0.87 21.26 -2.55
N ASP A 170 -0.90 20.42 -3.59
CA ASP A 170 -1.71 20.65 -4.78
C ASP A 170 -3.21 20.54 -4.47
N ALA A 171 -3.58 19.54 -3.66
CA ALA A 171 -4.97 19.34 -3.26
C ALA A 171 -5.47 20.49 -2.38
N PHE A 172 -4.71 20.88 -1.34
CA PHE A 172 -5.11 21.97 -0.44
C PHE A 172 -5.11 23.35 -1.13
N ALA A 173 -4.25 23.58 -2.11
CA ALA A 173 -4.32 24.78 -2.94
C ALA A 173 -5.65 24.87 -3.69
N TYR A 174 -6.15 23.74 -4.21
CA TYR A 174 -7.46 23.66 -4.84
C TYR A 174 -8.60 23.80 -3.83
N LEU A 175 -8.51 23.11 -2.67
CA LEU A 175 -9.53 23.15 -1.64
C LEU A 175 -9.73 24.54 -1.02
N GLY A 176 -8.72 25.40 -1.08
CA GLY A 176 -8.85 26.81 -0.70
C GLY A 176 -9.90 27.58 -1.51
N THR A 177 -10.28 27.06 -2.67
CA THR A 177 -11.29 27.65 -3.57
C THR A 177 -12.53 26.77 -3.76
N ALA A 178 -12.50 25.52 -3.27
CA ALA A 178 -13.56 24.53 -3.45
C ALA A 178 -14.05 24.01 -2.09
N ASN A 179 -15.36 23.86 -1.94
CA ASN A 179 -15.96 23.36 -0.70
C ASN A 179 -16.07 21.81 -0.74
N ILE A 180 -14.94 21.13 -0.55
CA ILE A 180 -14.83 19.66 -0.56
C ILE A 180 -14.29 19.19 0.78
N THR A 181 -14.86 18.09 1.30
CA THR A 181 -14.44 17.50 2.57
C THR A 181 -13.29 16.52 2.36
N VAL A 182 -12.22 16.70 3.15
CA VAL A 182 -11.11 15.75 3.25
C VAL A 182 -11.39 14.79 4.40
N GLN A 183 -11.29 13.52 4.14
CA GLN A 183 -11.39 12.45 5.14
C GLN A 183 -9.99 11.96 5.52
N SER A 184 -9.88 11.23 6.63
CA SER A 184 -8.61 10.65 7.06
C SER A 184 -8.84 9.23 7.55
N MET A 185 -8.05 8.28 7.01
CA MET A 185 -8.08 6.88 7.38
C MET A 185 -6.66 6.28 7.29
N PHE A 186 -6.25 5.42 8.22
CA PHE A 186 -4.90 4.87 8.28
C PHE A 186 -3.78 5.95 8.31
N GLY A 187 -4.09 7.16 8.79
CA GLY A 187 -3.20 8.32 8.72
C GLY A 187 -2.94 8.83 7.29
N ILE A 188 -3.77 8.44 6.33
CA ILE A 188 -3.83 8.97 4.97
C ILE A 188 -4.99 9.92 4.89
N SER A 189 -4.78 11.11 4.34
CA SER A 189 -5.87 12.00 3.95
C SER A 189 -6.34 11.64 2.55
N TYR A 190 -7.65 11.63 2.33
CA TYR A 190 -8.22 11.31 1.03
C TYR A 190 -9.50 12.09 0.76
N ILE A 191 -9.85 12.19 -0.50
CA ILE A 191 -11.10 12.77 -0.99
C ILE A 191 -11.87 11.65 -1.67
N GLU A 192 -13.04 11.33 -1.14
CA GLU A 192 -13.90 10.30 -1.69
C GLU A 192 -14.78 10.87 -2.81
N ASN A 193 -15.05 10.05 -3.81
CA ASN A 193 -15.93 10.39 -4.94
C ASN A 193 -15.56 11.73 -5.62
N PHE A 194 -14.26 12.01 -5.77
CA PHE A 194 -13.82 13.20 -6.47
C PHE A 194 -14.26 13.13 -7.93
N LEU A 195 -14.93 14.16 -8.40
CA LEU A 195 -15.62 14.21 -9.70
C LEU A 195 -16.71 13.11 -9.87
N GLY A 196 -17.14 12.46 -8.79
CA GLY A 196 -18.11 11.36 -8.82
C GLY A 196 -17.57 10.03 -9.36
N ILE A 197 -16.26 9.88 -9.51
CA ILE A 197 -15.66 8.75 -10.22
C ILE A 197 -14.59 8.05 -9.38
N THR A 198 -13.78 8.78 -8.60
CA THR A 198 -12.54 8.23 -8.03
C THR A 198 -12.29 8.64 -6.59
N THR A 199 -11.49 7.84 -5.90
CA THR A 199 -10.88 8.19 -4.61
C THR A 199 -9.51 8.82 -4.87
N VAL A 200 -9.28 10.02 -4.31
CA VAL A 200 -8.01 10.74 -4.41
C VAL A 200 -7.27 10.63 -3.08
N ILE A 201 -6.14 9.97 -3.09
CA ILE A 201 -5.27 9.75 -1.94
C ILE A 201 -4.21 10.85 -1.89
N LEU A 202 -4.09 11.51 -0.73
CA LEU A 202 -3.14 12.59 -0.51
C LEU A 202 -1.91 12.04 0.22
N ASP A 203 -0.72 12.09 -0.42
CA ASP A 203 0.53 11.71 0.21
C ASP A 203 1.68 12.62 -0.21
N SER A 204 2.49 13.04 0.78
CA SER A 204 3.62 13.95 0.59
C SER A 204 4.78 13.34 -0.20
N ASN A 205 4.82 12.02 -0.37
CA ASN A 205 5.83 11.35 -1.19
C ASN A 205 5.51 11.42 -2.69
N VAL A 206 4.30 11.86 -3.07
CA VAL A 206 3.96 12.16 -4.46
C VAL A 206 4.58 13.49 -4.85
N THR A 207 5.22 13.55 -6.02
CA THR A 207 5.82 14.77 -6.54
C THR A 207 4.76 15.85 -6.74
N ALA A 208 4.99 17.05 -6.18
CA ALA A 208 4.10 18.20 -6.38
C ALA A 208 3.97 18.53 -7.87
N GLY A 209 2.76 18.92 -8.28
CA GLY A 209 2.43 19.22 -9.68
C GLY A 209 2.10 17.98 -10.53
N ALA A 210 2.36 16.78 -10.06
CA ALA A 210 2.03 15.52 -10.73
C ALA A 210 0.85 14.81 -10.07
N VAL A 211 0.03 14.17 -10.88
CA VAL A 211 -1.03 13.24 -10.46
C VAL A 211 -0.69 11.87 -11.00
N PHE A 212 -0.68 10.87 -10.13
CA PHE A 212 -0.56 9.48 -10.53
C PHE A 212 -1.94 8.81 -10.36
N ALA A 213 -2.35 8.01 -11.33
CA ALA A 213 -3.59 7.26 -11.27
C ALA A 213 -3.39 5.84 -11.77
N THR A 214 -4.10 4.90 -11.19
CA THR A 214 -4.17 3.50 -11.65
C THR A 214 -5.50 2.90 -11.19
N ALA A 215 -5.81 1.70 -11.64
CA ALA A 215 -6.95 0.95 -11.11
C ALA A 215 -6.56 0.20 -9.83
N ALA A 216 -7.52 0.02 -8.92
CA ALA A 216 -7.35 -0.79 -7.72
C ALA A 216 -6.89 -2.22 -8.07
N GLU A 217 -7.42 -2.76 -9.14
CA GLU A 217 -7.16 -4.10 -9.66
C GLU A 217 -5.69 -4.28 -10.09
N ASN A 218 -5.03 -3.19 -10.50
CA ASN A 218 -3.61 -3.20 -10.88
C ASN A 218 -2.64 -3.24 -9.69
N LEU A 219 -3.12 -2.97 -8.47
CA LEU A 219 -2.29 -3.01 -7.27
C LEU A 219 -2.39 -4.37 -6.58
N ASN A 220 -1.29 -5.10 -6.48
CA ASN A 220 -1.21 -6.33 -5.72
C ASN A 220 -0.56 -6.08 -4.37
N LEU A 221 -1.25 -6.53 -3.32
CA LEU A 221 -0.73 -6.55 -1.96
C LEU A 221 -0.46 -8.01 -1.59
N ILE A 222 0.81 -8.31 -1.36
CA ILE A 222 1.26 -9.64 -0.96
C ILE A 222 1.98 -9.54 0.37
N ALA A 223 1.63 -10.43 1.29
CA ALA A 223 2.26 -10.49 2.60
C ALA A 223 3.03 -11.81 2.78
N ALA A 224 4.18 -11.71 3.46
CA ALA A 224 4.84 -12.89 3.98
C ALA A 224 4.05 -13.45 5.16
N ALA A 225 3.67 -14.72 5.12
CA ALA A 225 2.97 -15.38 6.20
C ALA A 225 3.87 -15.44 7.46
N VAL A 226 3.40 -14.84 8.56
CA VAL A 226 4.12 -14.79 9.84
C VAL A 226 3.56 -15.77 10.87
N ASP A 227 2.44 -16.39 10.58
CA ASP A 227 1.81 -17.45 11.39
C ASP A 227 2.65 -18.75 11.44
N ALA A 228 3.53 -18.93 10.49
CA ALA A 228 4.37 -20.11 10.34
C ALA A 228 5.81 -19.95 10.84
N ILE A 229 6.11 -19.01 11.78
CA ILE A 229 7.46 -18.89 12.36
C ILE A 229 7.65 -19.95 13.46
N PRO A 230 8.33 -21.07 13.20
CA PRO A 230 8.46 -22.15 14.19
C PRO A 230 9.31 -21.71 15.38
N GLY A 231 8.90 -22.09 16.60
CA GLY A 231 9.70 -21.91 17.81
C GLY A 231 9.69 -20.50 18.39
N MET A 232 8.85 -19.58 17.87
CA MET A 232 8.64 -18.25 18.44
C MET A 232 7.23 -18.15 19.04
N ASP A 233 7.14 -17.78 20.32
CA ASP A 233 5.87 -17.45 20.96
C ASP A 233 5.48 -16.01 20.61
N MET A 234 4.65 -15.86 19.59
CA MET A 234 4.23 -14.56 19.07
C MET A 234 2.71 -14.49 18.95
N THR A 235 2.16 -13.32 19.24
CA THR A 235 0.76 -13.03 18.98
C THR A 235 0.61 -12.60 17.52
N THR A 236 -0.23 -13.31 16.76
CA THR A 236 -0.52 -13.02 15.36
C THR A 236 -1.93 -12.46 15.21
N ASP A 237 -2.17 -11.70 14.13
CA ASP A 237 -3.51 -11.36 13.69
C ASP A 237 -4.22 -12.57 13.06
N GLU A 238 -5.54 -12.47 12.86
CA GLU A 238 -6.33 -13.54 12.22
C GLU A 238 -5.86 -13.82 10.78
N THR A 239 -5.34 -12.79 10.13
CA THR A 239 -4.83 -12.91 8.76
C THR A 239 -3.41 -13.47 8.69
N GLY A 240 -2.66 -13.55 9.77
CA GLY A 240 -1.27 -14.03 9.79
C GLY A 240 -0.29 -13.14 9.03
N ILE A 241 -0.56 -11.84 8.97
CA ILE A 241 0.26 -10.83 8.26
C ILE A 241 1.24 -10.14 9.20
N ILE A 242 0.88 -10.05 10.48
CA ILE A 242 1.70 -9.44 11.52
C ILE A 242 1.86 -10.38 12.70
N ALA A 243 3.05 -10.43 13.26
CA ALA A 243 3.34 -11.14 14.50
C ALA A 243 4.07 -10.22 15.47
N VAL A 244 3.61 -10.18 16.71
CA VAL A 244 4.14 -9.29 17.75
C VAL A 244 4.43 -10.10 19.01
N HIS A 245 5.57 -9.82 19.63
CA HIS A 245 5.91 -10.31 20.94
C HIS A 245 6.39 -9.16 21.82
N THR A 246 5.83 -9.04 23.01
CA THR A 246 6.29 -8.11 24.05
C THR A 246 6.80 -8.92 25.24
N GLY A 247 7.99 -8.62 25.72
CA GLY A 247 8.59 -9.35 26.83
C GLY A 247 9.72 -8.57 27.53
N ALA A 248 10.14 -9.06 28.69
CA ALA A 248 11.25 -8.46 29.42
C ALA A 248 12.59 -8.79 28.79
N LYS A 249 13.44 -7.78 28.63
CA LYS A 249 14.84 -7.96 28.25
C LYS A 249 15.74 -7.53 29.41
N TYR A 250 16.13 -8.48 30.21
CA TYR A 250 16.88 -8.25 31.46
C TYR A 250 18.26 -7.65 31.23
N GLU A 251 18.94 -8.03 30.15
CA GLU A 251 20.27 -7.51 29.80
C GLU A 251 20.31 -5.98 29.64
N ASN A 252 19.20 -5.38 29.21
CA ASN A 252 19.09 -3.95 28.97
C ASN A 252 18.21 -3.23 30.00
N GLY A 253 17.70 -3.93 31.03
CA GLY A 253 16.74 -3.33 31.95
C GLY A 253 15.54 -2.70 31.24
N ALA A 254 14.94 -3.41 30.29
CA ALA A 254 13.89 -2.85 29.42
C ALA A 254 12.81 -3.88 29.10
N ILE A 255 11.65 -3.38 28.69
CA ILE A 255 10.63 -4.17 27.99
C ILE A 255 10.87 -4.05 26.50
N GLN A 256 10.94 -5.17 25.81
CA GLN A 256 11.15 -5.26 24.38
C GLN A 256 9.82 -5.61 23.69
N THR A 257 9.47 -4.87 22.65
CA THR A 257 8.43 -5.26 21.69
C THR A 257 9.08 -5.53 20.35
N VAL A 258 8.87 -6.73 19.80
CA VAL A 258 9.34 -7.15 18.49
C VAL A 258 8.13 -7.36 17.59
N CYS A 259 8.20 -6.87 16.37
CA CYS A 259 7.16 -7.01 15.37
C CYS A 259 7.77 -7.52 14.06
N TYR A 260 7.12 -8.51 13.47
CA TYR A 260 7.41 -9.01 12.14
C TYR A 260 6.21 -8.70 11.23
N SER A 261 6.47 -8.11 10.09
CA SER A 261 5.47 -7.87 9.06
C SER A 261 6.15 -7.97 7.70
N GLY A 262 5.43 -8.40 6.68
CA GLY A 262 6.02 -8.62 5.36
C GLY A 262 5.11 -8.15 4.24
N ILE A 263 4.44 -6.99 4.40
CA ILE A 263 3.56 -6.46 3.35
C ILE A 263 4.41 -5.85 2.23
N ASN A 264 4.20 -6.36 1.02
CA ASN A 264 4.80 -5.86 -0.21
C ASN A 264 3.68 -5.43 -1.16
N VAL A 265 3.93 -4.34 -1.87
CA VAL A 265 2.99 -3.78 -2.85
C VAL A 265 3.69 -3.65 -4.18
N PHE A 266 3.06 -4.10 -5.24
CA PHE A 266 3.55 -3.91 -6.59
C PHE A 266 2.40 -3.88 -7.61
N PRO A 267 2.53 -3.10 -8.69
CA PRO A 267 1.57 -3.10 -9.76
C PRO A 267 1.72 -4.36 -10.63
N SER A 268 0.60 -4.89 -11.12
CA SER A 268 0.59 -5.99 -12.09
C SER A 268 1.22 -5.56 -13.42
N ILE A 269 0.82 -4.37 -13.90
CA ILE A 269 1.26 -3.82 -15.18
C ILE A 269 1.68 -2.37 -14.95
N LEU A 270 2.96 -2.08 -15.16
CA LEU A 270 3.52 -0.75 -14.93
C LEU A 270 2.98 0.30 -15.92
N THR A 271 2.77 -0.09 -17.18
CA THR A 271 2.24 0.79 -18.24
C THR A 271 0.80 1.21 -18.00
N ARG A 272 0.05 0.50 -17.13
CA ARG A 272 -1.30 0.87 -16.68
C ARG A 272 -1.33 1.83 -15.48
N ILE A 273 -0.17 2.35 -15.08
CA ILE A 273 -0.09 3.49 -14.17
C ILE A 273 0.06 4.76 -15.03
N VAL A 274 -0.78 5.73 -14.79
CA VAL A 274 -0.77 7.00 -15.52
C VAL A 274 -0.15 8.09 -14.66
N LYS A 275 0.83 8.81 -15.22
CA LYS A 275 1.40 10.02 -14.63
C LYS A 275 0.96 11.22 -15.43
N CYS A 276 0.15 12.08 -14.86
CA CYS A 276 -0.29 13.32 -15.47
C CYS A 276 0.47 14.53 -14.92
N THR A 277 1.00 15.35 -15.80
CA THR A 277 1.65 16.62 -15.46
C THR A 277 1.06 17.75 -16.31
N TYR A 278 1.33 19.00 -15.92
CA TYR A 278 1.02 20.14 -16.72
C TYR A 278 2.15 20.40 -17.72
N SER A 279 1.77 20.64 -18.98
CA SER A 279 2.70 21.18 -19.98
C SER A 279 2.40 22.66 -20.12
N ALA A 280 3.42 23.50 -19.84
CA ALA A 280 3.34 24.96 -20.05
C ALA A 280 3.26 25.29 -21.53
#